data_be9884a0a8eeef056cf8043dc5c80e97
#
_entry.id   be9884a0a8eeef056cf8043dc5c80e97
#
_cell.length_a   1.000
_cell.length_b   1.000
_cell.length_c   1.000
_cell.angle_alpha   90.00
_cell.angle_beta   90.00
_cell.angle_gamma   90.00
#
_symmetry.space_group_name_H-M   'P 1'
#
loop_
_entity.id
_entity.type
_entity.pdbx_description
1 polymer ?
#
loop_
_entity_poly.entity_id
_entity_poly.type
_entity_poly.pdbx_seq_one_letter_code
_entity_poly.pdbx_strand_id
1 'polypeptide(L)'
;MPVSRNTLQPVPDKWNAFYCRLSRDDDNEGDSNSILHQKQILERYARDHGIKQYRYYVDDGYSGTNFNRPGFKEMLADIEGGHVKAVIVKDMSRFGRNYLEVGMYTEIRFPELDVRFVAINDGVDSEDQSGNEFTPFRNIINETYP
;
A
#
# COMPACT_ATOMS: atom_id res chain seq x y z
N MET A 1 14.75 -28.12 -10.85
CA MET A 1 14.93 -27.43 -11.08
C MET A 1 14.85 -26.65 -10.91
N PRO A 2 14.89 -26.81 -11.14
CA PRO A 2 14.85 -26.08 -11.29
C PRO A 2 14.88 -25.16 -11.54
N VAL A 3 15.13 -24.86 -11.50
CA VAL A 3 15.17 -23.99 -11.85
C VAL A 3 15.12 -23.42 -12.63
N SER A 4 15.74 -23.48 -12.49
CA SER A 4 15.80 -22.73 -13.51
C SER A 4 14.68 -22.68 -14.28
N ARG A 5 14.00 -23.53 -14.11
CA ARG A 5 12.87 -23.44 -14.67
C ARG A 5 12.31 -22.16 -14.53
N ASN A 6 12.70 -21.46 -13.58
CA ASN A 6 12.16 -20.15 -13.42
C ASN A 6 12.41 -19.25 -14.57
N THR A 7 13.47 -19.46 -15.31
CA THR A 7 13.71 -18.65 -16.50
C THR A 7 12.87 -19.08 -17.66
N LEU A 8 12.40 -20.32 -17.63
CA LEU A 8 11.61 -20.84 -18.72
C LEU A 8 10.12 -20.77 -18.44
N GLN A 9 9.76 -20.64 -17.20
CA GLN A 9 8.37 -20.55 -16.80
C GLN A 9 7.97 -19.10 -16.59
N PRO A 10 6.76 -18.75 -16.93
CA PRO A 10 6.28 -17.40 -16.61
C PRO A 10 6.35 -17.18 -15.13
N VAL A 11 6.71 -15.96 -14.74
CA VAL A 11 6.63 -15.57 -13.35
C VAL A 11 5.16 -15.65 -12.94
N PRO A 12 4.84 -16.28 -11.79
CA PRO A 12 3.46 -16.32 -11.36
C PRO A 12 2.88 -14.93 -11.31
N ASP A 13 1.64 -14.81 -11.74
CA ASP A 13 0.99 -13.52 -11.73
C ASP A 13 0.89 -13.01 -10.32
N LYS A 14 1.26 -11.76 -10.14
CA LYS A 14 1.05 -11.05 -8.89
C LYS A 14 -0.03 -10.02 -9.12
N TRP A 15 -0.71 -9.65 -8.04
CA TRP A 15 -1.76 -8.66 -8.17
C TRP A 15 -1.40 -7.40 -7.40
N ASN A 16 -2.11 -6.34 -7.73
CA ASN A 16 -2.04 -5.10 -6.99
C ASN A 16 -3.02 -5.17 -5.84
N ALA A 17 -2.58 -4.78 -4.65
CA ALA A 17 -3.43 -4.79 -3.48
C ALA A 17 -4.02 -3.39 -3.32
N PHE A 18 -5.34 -3.29 -3.42
CA PHE A 18 -6.06 -2.04 -3.21
C PHE A 18 -6.57 -2.04 -1.78
N TYR A 19 -6.01 -1.18 -0.97
CA TYR A 19 -6.36 -1.15 0.44
C TYR A 19 -7.27 0.04 0.77
N CYS A 20 -8.38 -0.25 1.45
CA CYS A 20 -9.35 0.75 1.86
C CYS A 20 -9.57 0.64 3.36
N ARG A 21 -9.62 1.77 4.04
CA ARG A 21 -9.88 1.80 5.48
C ARG A 21 -10.79 2.98 5.82
N LEU A 22 -11.74 2.71 6.70
CA LEU A 22 -12.62 3.75 7.21
C LEU A 22 -12.76 3.53 8.71
N SER A 23 -12.46 4.54 9.51
CA SER A 23 -12.68 4.48 10.95
C SER A 23 -13.96 5.21 11.29
N ARG A 24 -14.42 5.05 12.52
CA ARG A 24 -15.63 5.75 12.96
C ARG A 24 -15.45 7.26 12.93
N ASP A 25 -14.23 7.71 13.16
CA ASP A 25 -13.95 9.13 13.16
C ASP A 25 -14.12 9.73 11.77
N ASP A 26 -13.98 8.91 10.74
CA ASP A 26 -14.10 9.37 9.37
C ASP A 26 -15.54 9.51 8.92
N ASP A 27 -16.50 9.00 9.67
CA ASP A 27 -17.91 9.06 9.28
C ASP A 27 -18.41 10.48 9.14
N ASN A 28 -17.80 11.40 9.87
CA ASN A 28 -18.24 12.80 9.85
C ASN A 28 -17.72 13.56 8.64
N GLU A 29 -16.92 12.94 7.78
CA GLU A 29 -16.32 13.60 6.65
C GLU A 29 -17.08 13.34 5.35
N GLY A 30 -18.27 12.76 5.45
CA GLY A 30 -19.11 12.54 4.30
C GLY A 30 -18.58 11.48 3.37
N ASP A 31 -19.03 11.52 2.12
CA ASP A 31 -18.73 10.46 1.17
C ASP A 31 -17.29 10.46 0.68
N SER A 32 -16.55 11.55 0.90
CA SER A 32 -15.21 11.65 0.34
C SER A 32 -14.25 10.61 0.89
N ASN A 33 -14.55 10.06 2.08
CA ASN A 33 -13.69 9.04 2.68
C ASN A 33 -14.35 7.67 2.75
N SER A 34 -15.57 7.52 2.22
CA SER A 34 -16.27 6.25 2.28
C SER A 34 -15.49 5.16 1.55
N ILE A 35 -15.77 3.92 1.92
CA ILE A 35 -15.15 2.78 1.23
C ILE A 35 -15.50 2.83 -0.26
N LEU A 36 -16.75 3.15 -0.59
CA LEU A 36 -17.15 3.22 -1.99
C LEU A 36 -16.34 4.27 -2.75
N HIS A 37 -16.17 5.44 -2.14
CA HIS A 37 -15.40 6.50 -2.80
C HIS A 37 -13.95 6.10 -2.99
N GLN A 38 -13.36 5.44 -1.98
CA GLN A 38 -11.99 4.96 -2.11
C GLN A 38 -11.87 3.98 -3.27
N LYS A 39 -12.83 3.05 -3.39
CA LYS A 39 -12.81 2.09 -4.48
C LYS A 39 -12.93 2.78 -5.84
N GLN A 40 -13.75 3.83 -5.93
CA GLN A 40 -13.88 4.56 -7.19
C GLN A 40 -12.56 5.21 -7.59
N ILE A 41 -11.85 5.81 -6.64
CA ILE A 41 -10.55 6.41 -6.90
C ILE A 41 -9.55 5.34 -7.36
N LEU A 42 -9.54 4.20 -6.67
CA LEU A 42 -8.62 3.12 -7.01
C LEU A 42 -8.90 2.54 -8.38
N GLU A 43 -10.18 2.37 -8.72
CA GLU A 43 -10.54 1.84 -10.02
C GLU A 43 -10.20 2.80 -11.15
N ARG A 44 -10.36 4.10 -10.90
CA ARG A 44 -9.95 5.08 -11.89
C ARG A 44 -8.43 5.01 -12.11
N TYR A 45 -7.68 4.91 -11.01
CA TYR A 45 -6.24 4.76 -11.12
C TYR A 45 -5.88 3.51 -11.92
N ALA A 46 -6.59 2.42 -11.66
CA ALA A 46 -6.36 1.17 -12.39
C ALA A 46 -6.57 1.36 -13.89
N ARG A 47 -7.67 2.02 -14.26
CA ARG A 47 -7.94 2.27 -15.68
C ARG A 47 -6.88 3.15 -16.31
N ASP A 48 -6.48 4.20 -15.60
CA ASP A 48 -5.52 5.15 -16.15
C ASP A 48 -4.14 4.55 -16.32
N HIS A 49 -3.82 3.52 -15.54
CA HIS A 49 -2.49 2.91 -15.55
C HIS A 49 -2.49 1.49 -16.10
N GLY A 50 -3.59 1.05 -16.68
CA GLY A 50 -3.65 -0.27 -17.31
C GLY A 50 -3.55 -1.42 -16.34
N ILE A 51 -3.95 -1.23 -15.10
CA ILE A 51 -3.92 -2.28 -14.09
C ILE A 51 -5.14 -3.16 -14.26
N LYS A 52 -4.93 -4.46 -14.48
CA LYS A 52 -6.03 -5.40 -14.71
C LYS A 52 -6.17 -6.43 -13.63
N GLN A 53 -5.15 -6.65 -12.82
CA GLN A 53 -5.19 -7.63 -11.74
C GLN A 53 -5.03 -6.92 -10.43
N TYR A 54 -6.10 -6.88 -9.65
CA TYR A 54 -6.05 -6.28 -8.33
C TYR A 54 -7.05 -6.96 -7.41
N ARG A 55 -6.80 -6.85 -6.11
CA ARG A 55 -7.69 -7.36 -5.07
C ARG A 55 -7.89 -6.29 -4.03
N TYR A 56 -9.09 -6.24 -3.48
CA TYR A 56 -9.41 -5.31 -2.42
C TYR A 56 -9.16 -5.95 -1.06
N TYR A 57 -8.62 -5.14 -0.15
CA TYR A 57 -8.52 -5.47 1.27
C TYR A 57 -9.15 -4.30 2.00
N VAL A 58 -10.19 -4.59 2.78
CA VAL A 58 -11.03 -3.53 3.33
C VAL A 58 -11.15 -3.68 4.84
N ASP A 59 -10.88 -2.59 5.54
CA ASP A 59 -11.08 -2.52 6.99
C ASP A 59 -12.04 -1.37 7.28
N ASP A 60 -13.30 -1.72 7.50
CA ASP A 60 -14.34 -0.75 7.80
C ASP A 60 -14.57 -0.76 9.32
N GLY A 61 -14.39 0.41 9.94
CA GLY A 61 -14.56 0.55 11.38
C GLY A 61 -13.26 0.40 12.16
N TYR A 62 -12.10 0.51 11.51
CA TYR A 62 -10.81 0.32 12.16
C TYR A 62 -9.99 1.61 12.13
N SER A 63 -9.32 1.87 13.23
CA SER A 63 -8.52 3.08 13.42
C SER A 63 -7.26 3.06 12.56
N GLY A 64 -6.82 4.25 12.15
CA GLY A 64 -5.54 4.41 11.48
C GLY A 64 -4.35 4.47 12.41
N THR A 65 -4.57 4.45 13.74
CA THR A 65 -3.49 4.64 14.69
C THR A 65 -2.66 3.39 14.94
N ASN A 66 -3.14 2.23 14.50
CA ASN A 66 -2.36 1.00 14.59
C ASN A 66 -2.71 0.11 13.40
N PHE A 67 -1.93 -0.95 13.21
CA PHE A 67 -2.12 -1.88 12.10
C PHE A 67 -2.76 -3.19 12.54
N ASN A 68 -3.42 -3.21 13.68
CA ASN A 68 -4.15 -4.39 14.14
C ASN A 68 -5.51 -4.42 13.47
N ARG A 69 -5.54 -4.75 12.18
CA ARG A 69 -6.72 -4.74 11.34
C ARG A 69 -6.74 -6.01 10.51
N PRO A 70 -7.88 -6.71 10.46
CA PRO A 70 -7.91 -8.01 9.78
C PRO A 70 -7.64 -7.93 8.28
N GLY A 71 -8.16 -6.93 7.58
CA GLY A 71 -7.90 -6.79 6.15
C GLY A 71 -6.44 -6.49 5.87
N PHE A 72 -5.83 -5.63 6.69
CA PHE A 72 -4.42 -5.32 6.55
C PHE A 72 -3.57 -6.57 6.79
N LYS A 73 -3.93 -7.36 7.81
CA LYS A 73 -3.18 -8.58 8.11
C LYS A 73 -3.27 -9.59 6.97
N GLU A 74 -4.44 -9.70 6.37
CA GLU A 74 -4.61 -10.57 5.22
C GLU A 74 -3.75 -10.10 4.05
N MET A 75 -3.74 -8.80 3.79
CA MET A 75 -2.91 -8.23 2.74
C MET A 75 -1.44 -8.49 3.03
N LEU A 76 -1.02 -8.30 4.27
CA LEU A 76 0.38 -8.51 4.63
C LEU A 76 0.79 -9.97 4.45
N ALA A 77 -0.10 -10.91 4.77
CA ALA A 77 0.18 -12.32 4.53
C ALA A 77 0.40 -12.60 3.04
N ASP A 78 -0.43 -12.01 2.19
CA ASP A 78 -0.28 -12.18 0.75
C ASP A 78 0.99 -11.50 0.23
N ILE A 79 1.36 -10.37 0.82
CA ILE A 79 2.61 -9.72 0.48
C ILE A 79 3.79 -10.60 0.83
N GLU A 80 3.80 -11.16 2.04
CA GLU A 80 4.89 -12.00 2.49
C GLU A 80 4.93 -13.33 1.76
N GLY A 81 3.81 -13.75 1.22
CA GLY A 81 3.76 -14.94 0.39
C GLY A 81 4.25 -14.71 -1.04
N GLY A 82 4.57 -13.47 -1.39
CA GLY A 82 5.10 -13.16 -2.71
C GLY A 82 4.04 -12.99 -3.77
N HIS A 83 2.79 -12.73 -3.37
CA HIS A 83 1.68 -12.65 -4.32
C HIS A 83 1.33 -11.22 -4.74
N VAL A 84 1.88 -10.22 -4.08
CA VAL A 84 1.49 -8.83 -4.29
C VAL A 84 2.66 -8.06 -4.88
N LYS A 85 2.39 -7.28 -5.94
CA LYS A 85 3.44 -6.47 -6.53
C LYS A 85 3.37 -5.01 -6.12
N ALA A 86 2.21 -4.54 -5.68
CA ALA A 86 2.05 -3.15 -5.26
C ALA A 86 0.92 -3.03 -4.27
N VAL A 87 1.08 -2.10 -3.33
CA VAL A 87 0.00 -1.69 -2.43
C VAL A 87 -0.40 -0.28 -2.85
N ILE A 88 -1.67 -0.07 -3.13
CA ILE A 88 -2.17 1.21 -3.62
C ILE A 88 -3.33 1.65 -2.74
N VAL A 89 -3.25 2.87 -2.23
CA VAL A 89 -4.27 3.47 -1.37
C VAL A 89 -4.68 4.82 -1.94
N LYS A 90 -5.86 5.28 -1.54
CA LYS A 90 -6.31 6.59 -1.94
C LYS A 90 -5.37 7.69 -1.43
N ASP A 91 -5.01 7.60 -0.15
CA ASP A 91 -4.07 8.55 0.45
C ASP A 91 -3.40 7.87 1.65
N MET A 92 -2.37 8.52 2.18
CA MET A 92 -1.58 7.94 3.26
C MET A 92 -2.41 7.65 4.49
N SER A 93 -3.40 8.48 4.80
CA SER A 93 -4.16 8.26 6.03
C SER A 93 -5.03 7.00 5.95
N ARG A 94 -5.40 6.56 4.73
CA ARG A 94 -6.11 5.28 4.59
C ARG A 94 -5.18 4.12 4.92
N PHE A 95 -3.89 4.25 4.62
CA PHE A 95 -2.92 3.23 4.98
C PHE A 95 -2.69 3.22 6.48
N GLY A 96 -2.37 4.38 7.06
CA GLY A 96 -2.19 4.48 8.50
C GLY A 96 -1.80 5.88 8.91
N ARG A 97 -1.95 6.16 10.20
CA ARG A 97 -1.64 7.46 10.78
C ARG A 97 -0.47 7.41 11.75
N ASN A 98 -0.01 6.21 12.10
CA ASN A 98 1.15 6.08 12.96
C ASN A 98 2.38 6.23 12.09
N TYR A 99 3.05 7.36 12.23
CA TYR A 99 4.14 7.74 11.33
C TYR A 99 5.25 6.71 11.28
N LEU A 100 5.64 6.20 12.45
CA LEU A 100 6.75 5.25 12.50
C LEU A 100 6.37 3.91 11.86
N GLU A 101 5.17 3.42 12.15
CA GLU A 101 4.74 2.15 11.56
C GLU A 101 4.55 2.28 10.06
N VAL A 102 3.96 3.39 9.61
CA VAL A 102 3.80 3.64 8.17
C VAL A 102 5.16 3.60 7.49
N GLY A 103 6.14 4.30 8.08
CA GLY A 103 7.47 4.34 7.49
C GLY A 103 8.13 2.98 7.47
N MET A 104 7.96 2.18 8.53
CA MET A 104 8.52 0.83 8.56
C MET A 104 7.99 -0.01 7.40
N TYR A 105 6.70 0.08 7.13
CA TYR A 105 6.15 -0.70 6.02
C TYR A 105 6.55 -0.14 4.67
N THR A 106 6.37 1.17 4.48
CA THR A 106 6.50 1.74 3.13
C THR A 106 7.95 1.95 2.70
N GLU A 107 8.85 2.24 3.65
CA GLU A 107 10.22 2.56 3.30
C GLU A 107 11.21 1.44 3.59
N ILE A 108 10.81 0.44 4.36
CA ILE A 108 11.70 -0.66 4.71
C ILE A 108 11.13 -2.00 4.29
N ARG A 109 9.97 -2.37 4.81
CA ARG A 109 9.46 -3.72 4.63
C ARG A 109 9.04 -3.99 3.19
N PHE A 110 8.26 -3.08 2.60
CA PHE A 110 7.81 -3.28 1.23
C PHE A 110 8.98 -3.29 0.24
N PRO A 111 9.94 -2.36 0.33
CA PRO A 111 11.12 -2.47 -0.55
C PRO A 111 11.87 -3.78 -0.39
N GLU A 112 12.01 -4.30 0.84
CA GLU A 112 12.66 -5.59 1.05
C GLU A 112 11.95 -6.72 0.33
N LEU A 113 10.63 -6.62 0.22
CA LEU A 113 9.81 -7.65 -0.43
C LEU A 113 9.50 -7.32 -1.88
N ASP A 114 10.14 -6.27 -2.39
CA ASP A 114 9.96 -5.84 -3.78
C ASP A 114 8.52 -5.46 -4.07
N VAL A 115 7.90 -4.75 -3.16
CA VAL A 115 6.52 -4.28 -3.27
C VAL A 115 6.51 -2.77 -3.41
N ARG A 116 5.88 -2.29 -4.48
CA ARG A 116 5.70 -0.86 -4.72
C ARG A 116 4.60 -0.32 -3.82
N PHE A 117 4.72 0.93 -3.39
CA PHE A 117 3.69 1.59 -2.60
C PHE A 117 3.27 2.88 -3.28
N VAL A 118 1.94 3.07 -3.43
CA VAL A 118 1.37 4.25 -4.06
C VAL A 118 0.27 4.81 -3.18
N ALA A 119 0.33 6.12 -2.88
CA ALA A 119 -0.76 6.85 -2.24
C ALA A 119 -1.19 7.92 -3.22
N ILE A 120 -2.32 7.71 -3.86
CA ILE A 120 -2.69 8.45 -5.07
C ILE A 120 -2.81 9.94 -4.82
N ASN A 121 -3.63 10.34 -3.84
CA ASN A 121 -3.91 11.76 -3.62
C ASN A 121 -2.74 12.51 -3.01
N ASP A 122 -1.78 11.79 -2.44
CA ASP A 122 -0.58 12.44 -1.89
C ASP A 122 0.56 12.51 -2.88
N GLY A 123 0.36 11.95 -4.06
CA GLY A 123 1.42 11.95 -5.07
C GLY A 123 2.60 11.09 -4.68
N VAL A 124 2.38 10.09 -3.82
CA VAL A 124 3.45 9.22 -3.34
C VAL A 124 3.51 7.97 -4.20
N ASP A 125 4.72 7.63 -4.66
CA ASP A 125 4.95 6.42 -5.44
C ASP A 125 6.39 6.00 -5.17
N SER A 126 6.58 4.86 -4.54
CA SER A 126 7.91 4.43 -4.15
C SER A 126 8.83 4.15 -5.33
N GLU A 127 8.28 4.01 -6.53
CA GLU A 127 9.10 3.82 -7.72
C GLU A 127 9.38 5.13 -8.46
N ASP A 128 8.90 6.24 -7.96
CA ASP A 128 9.16 7.53 -8.57
C ASP A 128 10.53 8.04 -8.15
N GLN A 129 11.46 7.99 -9.07
CA GLN A 129 12.84 8.34 -8.78
C GLN A 129 13.03 9.83 -8.47
N SER A 130 12.11 10.66 -8.93
CA SER A 130 12.24 12.10 -8.69
C SER A 130 11.70 12.51 -7.34
N GLY A 131 11.04 11.61 -6.63
CA GLY A 131 10.38 11.92 -5.39
C GLY A 131 11.24 11.61 -4.17
N ASN A 132 12.43 12.20 -4.09
CA ASN A 132 13.28 11.95 -2.94
C ASN A 132 12.67 12.42 -1.64
N GLU A 133 11.79 13.40 -1.72
CA GLU A 133 11.08 13.89 -0.53
C GLU A 133 10.16 12.84 0.03
N PHE A 134 10.01 11.72 -0.64
CA PHE A 134 9.22 10.62 -0.13
C PHE A 134 9.94 9.82 0.95
N THR A 135 11.13 10.19 1.37
CA THR A 135 11.87 9.41 2.36
C THR A 135 12.09 10.16 3.67
N PRO A 136 11.07 10.87 4.21
CA PRO A 136 11.27 11.58 5.47
C PRO A 136 11.52 10.64 6.64
N PHE A 137 10.98 9.43 6.59
CA PHE A 137 11.19 8.47 7.66
C PHE A 137 12.67 8.10 7.75
N ARG A 138 13.30 7.80 6.62
CA ARG A 138 14.71 7.47 6.60
C ARG A 138 15.57 8.65 7.00
N ASN A 139 15.18 9.84 6.58
CA ASN A 139 15.93 11.04 6.94
C ASN A 139 15.91 11.26 8.45
N ILE A 140 14.77 11.03 9.07
CA ILE A 140 14.66 11.17 10.51
C ILE A 140 15.54 10.16 11.22
N ILE A 141 15.53 8.92 10.76
CA ILE A 141 16.36 7.88 11.35
C ILE A 141 17.82 8.20 11.21
N ASN A 142 18.23 8.65 10.02
CA ASN A 142 19.63 8.97 9.76
C ASN A 142 20.10 10.14 10.62
N GLU A 143 19.26 11.11 10.87
CA GLU A 143 19.61 12.23 11.72
C GLU A 143 19.68 11.86 13.19
N THR A 144 18.84 10.92 13.59
CA THR A 144 18.78 10.49 14.98
C THR A 144 19.92 9.54 15.34
N TYR A 145 20.37 8.77 14.38
CA TYR A 145 21.41 7.76 14.62
C TYR A 145 22.58 8.01 13.67
N PRO A 146 23.40 8.99 14.01
CA PRO A 146 24.54 9.35 13.14
C PRO A 146 25.59 8.24 13.04
#